data_139b5a04bfa3d20a67a44ee4d60ccaf5
#
_entry.id   139b5a04bfa3d20a67a44ee4d60ccaf5
#
_cell.length_a   1.000
_cell.length_b   1.000
_cell.length_c   1.000
_cell.angle_alpha   90.00
_cell.angle_beta   90.00
_cell.angle_gamma   90.00
#
_symmetry.space_group_name_H-M   'P 1'
#
loop_
_entity.id
_entity.type
_entity.pdbx_description
1 polymer ?
#
loop_
_entity_poly.entity_id
_entity_poly.type
_entity_poly.pdbx_seq_one_letter_code
_entity_poly.pdbx_strand_id
1 'polypeptide(L)'
;MTKTHTFAAPLDQVWAMFRDRDAHVAKFTSMGHRDIEVLAFDADDDHVRIEVRRVVDIDVPGFARKVIKPANTVTSVDEWQRNDDGTCSGRYTADTGNPVEIAGTTLIRANDDNTTQYEVTVSISVNVPLIGGKIANFAKGDVEKQMRDEFACGDTWLAEHSA
;
A
#
# COMPACT_ATOMS: atom_id res chain seq x y z
N MET A 1 -9.21 -0.28 10.26
CA MET A 1 -8.43 -1.54 10.29
C MET A 1 -6.96 -1.19 10.39
N THR A 2 -6.25 -1.81 11.31
CA THR A 2 -4.81 -1.58 11.52
C THR A 2 -4.08 -2.92 11.41
N LYS A 3 -3.00 -2.95 10.64
CA LYS A 3 -2.12 -4.11 10.49
C LYS A 3 -0.70 -3.68 10.76
N THR A 4 0.07 -4.56 11.38
CA THR A 4 1.49 -4.36 11.66
C THR A 4 2.31 -5.46 11.03
N HIS A 5 3.53 -5.10 10.60
CA HIS A 5 4.50 -6.03 10.06
C HIS A 5 5.88 -5.65 10.61
N THR A 6 6.72 -6.65 10.83
CA THR A 6 8.10 -6.44 11.24
C THR A 6 9.02 -6.85 10.10
N PHE A 7 9.75 -5.89 9.55
CA PHE A 7 10.79 -6.15 8.57
C PHE A 7 12.09 -6.57 9.28
N ALA A 8 12.72 -7.63 8.78
CA ALA A 8 14.00 -8.15 9.32
C ALA A 8 15.19 -7.33 8.79
N ALA A 9 15.09 -6.00 8.87
CA ALA A 9 16.09 -5.06 8.40
C ALA A 9 16.05 -3.78 9.24
N PRO A 10 17.18 -3.09 9.41
CA PRO A 10 17.20 -1.82 10.15
C PRO A 10 16.44 -0.72 9.42
N LEU A 11 16.01 0.28 10.17
CA LEU A 11 15.17 1.38 9.68
C LEU A 11 15.76 2.08 8.44
N ASP A 12 17.07 2.29 8.41
CA ASP A 12 17.69 2.98 7.26
C ASP A 12 17.54 2.19 5.95
N GLN A 13 17.60 0.88 6.00
CA GLN A 13 17.36 0.02 4.83
C GLN A 13 15.88 0.03 4.42
N VAL A 14 14.98 -0.03 5.39
CA VAL A 14 13.53 0.05 5.13
C VAL A 14 13.16 1.42 4.55
N TRP A 15 13.70 2.48 5.12
CA TRP A 15 13.48 3.84 4.61
C TRP A 15 14.01 4.01 3.19
N ALA A 16 15.19 3.45 2.89
CA ALA A 16 15.73 3.43 1.53
C ALA A 16 14.81 2.71 0.54
N MET A 17 14.20 1.60 0.95
CA MET A 17 13.20 0.89 0.13
C MET A 17 11.99 1.77 -0.19
N PHE A 18 11.43 2.46 0.80
CA PHE A 18 10.28 3.36 0.59
C PHE A 18 10.62 4.54 -0.32
N ARG A 19 11.88 4.96 -0.36
CA ARG A 19 12.35 6.04 -1.23
C ARG A 19 12.81 5.57 -2.62
N ASP A 20 12.73 4.29 -2.89
CA ASP A 20 13.20 3.71 -4.15
C ASP A 20 12.02 3.48 -5.10
N ARG A 21 12.02 4.20 -6.22
CA ARG A 21 11.00 4.08 -7.26
C ARG A 21 10.88 2.64 -7.77
N ASP A 22 12.01 1.97 -7.97
CA ASP A 22 12.02 0.61 -8.50
C ASP A 22 11.45 -0.40 -7.50
N ALA A 23 11.60 -0.16 -6.19
CA ALA A 23 10.99 -0.98 -5.15
C ALA A 23 9.46 -0.94 -5.23
N HIS A 24 8.87 0.21 -5.48
CA HIS A 24 7.42 0.34 -5.65
C HIS A 24 6.92 -0.36 -6.91
N VAL A 25 7.62 -0.21 -8.03
CA VAL A 25 7.27 -0.91 -9.28
C VAL A 25 7.40 -2.42 -9.11
N ALA A 26 8.46 -2.90 -8.49
CA ALA A 26 8.67 -4.32 -8.20
C ALA A 26 7.57 -4.89 -7.31
N LYS A 27 7.14 -4.13 -6.31
CA LYS A 27 6.03 -4.50 -5.41
C LYS A 27 4.75 -4.75 -6.22
N PHE A 28 4.30 -3.81 -6.99
CA PHE A 28 3.07 -3.95 -7.76
C PHE A 28 3.16 -5.04 -8.82
N THR A 29 4.31 -5.20 -9.45
CA THR A 29 4.55 -6.29 -10.40
C THR A 29 4.44 -7.66 -9.71
N SER A 30 5.05 -7.81 -8.55
CA SER A 30 5.00 -9.06 -7.77
C SER A 30 3.59 -9.37 -7.27
N MET A 31 2.77 -8.35 -7.02
CA MET A 31 1.37 -8.51 -6.62
C MET A 31 0.46 -8.89 -7.81
N GLY A 32 0.97 -8.97 -9.02
CA GLY A 32 0.21 -9.30 -10.22
C GLY A 32 -0.52 -8.10 -10.84
N HIS A 33 -0.23 -6.89 -10.40
CA HIS A 33 -0.76 -5.69 -11.05
C HIS A 33 -0.11 -5.49 -12.42
N ARG A 34 -0.83 -4.91 -13.35
CA ARG A 34 -0.38 -4.70 -14.73
C ARG A 34 -0.56 -3.27 -15.19
N ASP A 35 0.06 -2.94 -16.33
CA ASP A 35 0.02 -1.59 -16.90
C ASP A 35 0.46 -0.52 -15.89
N ILE A 36 1.53 -0.83 -15.16
CA ILE A 36 2.05 0.01 -14.08
C ILE A 36 2.73 1.24 -14.68
N GLU A 37 2.27 2.42 -14.26
CA GLU A 37 2.82 3.70 -14.70
C GLU A 37 3.05 4.60 -13.49
N VAL A 38 4.27 5.04 -13.28
CA VAL A 38 4.61 6.04 -12.25
C VAL A 38 4.31 7.42 -12.84
N LEU A 39 3.26 8.05 -12.35
CA LEU A 39 2.80 9.36 -12.84
C LEU A 39 3.63 10.49 -12.26
N ALA A 40 4.09 10.34 -11.03
CA ALA A 40 4.93 11.33 -10.34
C ALA A 40 5.78 10.62 -9.29
N PHE A 41 7.00 11.06 -9.15
CA PHE A 41 7.92 10.59 -8.12
C PHE A 41 8.84 11.73 -7.68
N ASP A 42 8.85 11.99 -6.37
CA ASP A 42 9.72 12.99 -5.76
C ASP A 42 10.25 12.42 -4.44
N ALA A 43 11.55 12.37 -4.29
CA ALA A 43 12.20 11.81 -3.10
C ALA A 43 13.49 12.59 -2.77
N ASP A 44 13.67 12.84 -1.48
CA ASP A 44 14.92 13.31 -0.91
C ASP A 44 15.25 12.48 0.34
N ASP A 45 16.20 12.90 1.17
CA ASP A 45 16.62 12.11 2.34
C ASP A 45 15.53 11.94 3.39
N ASP A 46 14.59 12.87 3.47
CA ASP A 46 13.59 12.96 4.54
C ASP A 46 12.14 12.83 4.05
N HIS A 47 11.94 12.74 2.74
CA HIS A 47 10.59 12.78 2.17
C HIS A 47 10.54 11.95 0.88
N VAL A 48 9.39 11.31 0.65
CA VAL A 48 9.07 10.67 -0.63
C VAL A 48 7.59 10.81 -0.92
N ARG A 49 7.27 11.14 -2.17
CA ARG A 49 5.91 11.13 -2.69
C ARG A 49 5.91 10.39 -4.02
N ILE A 50 5.01 9.44 -4.16
CA ILE A 50 4.87 8.66 -5.39
C ILE A 50 3.39 8.56 -5.79
N GLU A 51 3.11 8.75 -7.06
CA GLU A 51 1.79 8.56 -7.64
C GLU A 51 1.89 7.49 -8.74
N VAL A 52 1.08 6.43 -8.61
CA VAL A 52 1.13 5.27 -9.49
C VAL A 52 -0.27 4.93 -10.00
N ARG A 53 -0.37 4.74 -11.31
CA ARG A 53 -1.56 4.19 -11.96
C ARG A 53 -1.27 2.78 -12.42
N ARG A 54 -2.19 1.86 -12.20
CA ARG A 54 -2.05 0.46 -12.57
C ARG A 54 -3.41 -0.20 -12.70
N VAL A 55 -3.44 -1.36 -13.36
CA VAL A 55 -4.65 -2.18 -13.43
C VAL A 55 -4.54 -3.30 -12.40
N VAL A 56 -5.58 -3.44 -11.59
CA VAL A 56 -5.71 -4.48 -10.55
C VAL A 56 -6.88 -5.37 -10.91
N ASP A 57 -6.61 -6.66 -11.09
CA ASP A 57 -7.64 -7.66 -11.36
C ASP A 57 -8.14 -8.22 -10.02
N ILE A 58 -9.47 -8.26 -9.86
CA ILE A 58 -10.14 -8.71 -8.64
C ILE A 58 -11.16 -9.79 -9.00
N ASP A 59 -11.20 -10.87 -8.22
CA ASP A 59 -12.27 -11.87 -8.32
C ASP A 59 -13.49 -11.33 -7.57
N VAL A 60 -14.45 -10.79 -8.31
CA VAL A 60 -15.61 -10.08 -7.76
C VAL A 60 -16.77 -11.05 -7.58
N PRO A 61 -17.33 -11.20 -6.36
CA PRO A 61 -18.51 -12.03 -6.14
C PRO A 61 -19.74 -11.45 -6.86
N GLY A 62 -20.70 -12.34 -7.17
CA GLY A 62 -21.87 -11.97 -7.99
C GLY A 62 -22.64 -10.76 -7.49
N PHE A 63 -22.81 -10.60 -6.16
CA PHE A 63 -23.54 -9.48 -5.58
C PHE A 63 -22.86 -8.14 -5.80
N ALA A 64 -21.55 -8.13 -6.02
CA ALA A 64 -20.75 -6.91 -6.15
C ALA A 64 -20.47 -6.50 -7.60
N ARG A 65 -20.78 -7.37 -8.58
CA ARG A 65 -20.39 -7.17 -10.00
C ARG A 65 -20.99 -5.93 -10.67
N LYS A 66 -22.12 -5.44 -10.17
CA LYS A 66 -22.72 -4.20 -10.68
C LYS A 66 -22.02 -2.94 -10.16
N VAL A 67 -21.23 -3.09 -9.10
CA VAL A 67 -20.59 -1.98 -8.37
C VAL A 67 -19.08 -1.99 -8.57
N ILE A 68 -18.47 -3.17 -8.53
CA ILE A 68 -17.03 -3.36 -8.66
C ILE A 68 -16.72 -4.11 -9.96
N LYS A 69 -15.82 -3.56 -10.74
CA LYS A 69 -15.36 -4.18 -11.99
C LYS A 69 -14.33 -5.29 -11.69
N PRO A 70 -14.22 -6.31 -12.55
CA PRO A 70 -13.18 -7.33 -12.39
C PRO A 70 -11.76 -6.81 -12.69
N ALA A 71 -11.64 -5.80 -13.56
CA ALA A 71 -10.37 -5.14 -13.86
C ALA A 71 -10.52 -3.65 -13.54
N ASN A 72 -9.69 -3.14 -12.64
CA ASN A 72 -9.82 -1.79 -12.12
C ASN A 72 -8.56 -0.98 -12.38
N THR A 73 -8.72 0.21 -12.93
CA THR A 73 -7.62 1.18 -13.00
C THR A 73 -7.55 1.90 -11.66
N VAL A 74 -6.49 1.63 -10.93
CA VAL A 74 -6.25 2.20 -9.59
C VAL A 74 -5.15 3.25 -9.69
N THR A 75 -5.45 4.45 -9.19
CA THR A 75 -4.45 5.51 -9.03
C THR A 75 -4.25 5.75 -7.54
N SER A 76 -3.04 5.54 -7.07
CA SER A 76 -2.68 5.77 -5.67
C SER A 76 -1.65 6.87 -5.53
N VAL A 77 -1.76 7.60 -4.43
CA VAL A 77 -0.77 8.59 -4.00
C VAL A 77 -0.31 8.20 -2.62
N ASP A 78 0.99 8.01 -2.48
CA ASP A 78 1.64 7.68 -1.21
C ASP A 78 2.68 8.74 -0.90
N GLU A 79 2.72 9.17 0.35
CA GLU A 79 3.66 10.18 0.81
C GLU A 79 4.15 9.81 2.21
N TRP A 80 5.48 9.78 2.39
CA TRP A 80 6.12 9.52 3.67
C TRP A 80 7.12 10.60 4.02
N GLN A 81 7.27 10.82 5.29
CA GLN A 81 8.20 11.80 5.85
C GLN A 81 8.94 11.22 7.04
N ARG A 82 10.25 11.45 7.10
CA ARG A 82 11.06 11.19 8.30
C ARG A 82 10.83 12.33 9.30
N ASN A 83 10.52 11.95 10.54
CA ASN A 83 10.25 12.88 11.64
C ASN A 83 11.52 13.12 12.47
N ASP A 84 11.50 14.21 13.28
CA ASP A 84 12.63 14.57 14.15
C ASP A 84 12.91 13.51 15.23
N ASP A 85 11.92 12.71 15.62
CA ASP A 85 12.08 11.62 16.59
C ASP A 85 12.65 10.33 15.96
N GLY A 86 12.98 10.34 14.67
CA GLY A 86 13.53 9.21 13.94
C GLY A 86 12.52 8.27 13.35
N THR A 87 11.22 8.43 13.63
CA THR A 87 10.18 7.65 12.97
C THR A 87 9.89 8.20 11.57
N CYS A 88 9.24 7.38 10.73
CA CYS A 88 8.73 7.84 9.45
C CYS A 88 7.22 7.67 9.43
N SER A 89 6.50 8.72 9.11
CA SER A 89 5.04 8.69 9.01
C SER A 89 4.61 8.95 7.58
N GLY A 90 3.48 8.36 7.20
CA GLY A 90 2.95 8.50 5.85
C GLY A 90 1.44 8.51 5.80
N ARG A 91 0.96 8.82 4.61
CA ARG A 91 -0.45 8.77 4.26
C ARG A 91 -0.57 8.31 2.82
N TYR A 92 -1.69 7.68 2.51
CA TYR A 92 -1.98 7.27 1.14
C TYR A 92 -3.46 7.35 0.85
N THR A 93 -3.76 7.50 -0.44
CA THR A 93 -5.10 7.40 -1.00
C THR A 93 -5.05 6.50 -2.22
N ALA A 94 -6.14 5.78 -2.46
CA ALA A 94 -6.29 4.98 -3.67
C ALA A 94 -7.67 5.23 -4.28
N ASP A 95 -7.67 5.74 -5.50
CA ASP A 95 -8.85 5.86 -6.33
C ASP A 95 -8.98 4.57 -7.16
N THR A 96 -10.01 3.80 -6.90
CA THR A 96 -10.24 2.50 -7.55
C THR A 96 -11.12 2.57 -8.79
N GLY A 97 -11.67 3.75 -9.11
CA GLY A 97 -12.66 3.91 -10.16
C GLY A 97 -14.03 3.32 -9.83
N ASN A 98 -14.21 2.80 -8.62
CA ASN A 98 -15.47 2.27 -8.09
C ASN A 98 -15.97 3.18 -6.95
N PRO A 99 -17.24 3.04 -6.50
CA PRO A 99 -17.73 3.82 -5.35
C PRO A 99 -17.15 3.29 -4.01
N VAL A 100 -15.88 2.98 -3.99
CA VAL A 100 -15.10 2.53 -2.82
C VAL A 100 -13.90 3.46 -2.70
N GLU A 101 -13.82 4.18 -1.59
CA GLU A 101 -12.71 5.05 -1.28
C GLU A 101 -11.80 4.38 -0.25
N ILE A 102 -10.50 4.37 -0.53
CA ILE A 102 -9.48 3.79 0.35
C ILE A 102 -8.48 4.87 0.69
N ALA A 103 -8.26 5.07 1.97
CA ALA A 103 -7.25 6.00 2.46
C ALA A 103 -6.62 5.43 3.73
N GLY A 104 -5.45 5.89 4.07
CA GLY A 104 -4.81 5.42 5.28
C GLY A 104 -3.60 6.23 5.70
N THR A 105 -3.09 5.83 6.86
CA THR A 105 -1.87 6.36 7.43
C THR A 105 -0.90 5.22 7.74
N THR A 106 0.37 5.52 7.78
CA THR A 106 1.43 4.57 8.08
C THR A 106 2.40 5.13 9.09
N LEU A 107 3.01 4.23 9.86
CA LEU A 107 4.08 4.58 10.78
C LEU A 107 5.18 3.53 10.68
N ILE A 108 6.40 3.99 10.51
CA ILE A 108 7.60 3.17 10.42
C ILE A 108 8.52 3.55 11.58
N ARG A 109 8.93 2.58 12.40
CA ARG A 109 9.80 2.84 13.54
C ARG A 109 10.80 1.71 13.76
N ALA A 110 11.99 2.08 14.25
CA ALA A 110 13.01 1.12 14.62
C ALA A 110 12.64 0.38 15.91
N ASN A 111 12.90 -0.92 15.94
CA ASN A 111 12.89 -1.73 17.15
C ASN A 111 14.31 -1.83 17.75
N ASP A 112 14.41 -2.24 19.01
CA ASP A 112 15.68 -2.36 19.72
C ASP A 112 16.59 -3.48 19.18
N ASP A 113 16.02 -4.48 18.50
CA ASP A 113 16.72 -5.64 17.93
C ASP A 113 17.19 -5.45 16.49
N ASN A 114 17.27 -4.20 16.03
CA ASN A 114 17.68 -3.85 14.67
C ASN A 114 16.71 -4.34 13.57
N THR A 115 15.43 -4.52 13.93
CA THR A 115 14.34 -4.72 13.01
C THR A 115 13.51 -3.44 12.91
N THR A 116 12.53 -3.42 11.98
CA THR A 116 11.70 -2.25 11.77
C THR A 116 10.23 -2.63 11.83
N GLN A 117 9.46 -1.94 12.64
CA GLN A 117 8.01 -2.09 12.69
C GLN A 117 7.34 -1.16 11.68
N TYR A 118 6.44 -1.72 10.90
CA TYR A 118 5.60 -1.01 9.94
C TYR A 118 4.14 -1.19 10.34
N GLU A 119 3.45 -0.09 10.60
CA GLU A 119 2.05 -0.08 10.98
C GLU A 119 1.24 0.64 9.91
N VAL A 120 0.16 0.01 9.44
CA VAL A 120 -0.73 0.57 8.41
C VAL A 120 -2.14 0.62 8.97
N THR A 121 -2.75 1.79 8.96
CA THR A 121 -4.16 2.00 9.33
C THR A 121 -4.93 2.37 8.08
N VAL A 122 -5.95 1.57 7.75
CA VAL A 122 -6.76 1.73 6.53
C VAL A 122 -8.18 2.10 6.89
N SER A 123 -8.69 3.08 6.16
CA SER A 123 -10.10 3.48 6.15
C SER A 123 -10.71 3.16 4.80
N ILE A 124 -11.81 2.43 4.81
CA ILE A 124 -12.57 2.06 3.61
C ILE A 124 -13.97 2.68 3.73
N SER A 125 -14.34 3.47 2.74
CA SER A 125 -15.66 4.10 2.68
C SER A 125 -16.38 3.65 1.41
N VAL A 126 -17.62 3.16 1.56
CA VAL A 126 -18.44 2.67 0.45
C VAL A 126 -19.73 3.48 0.41
N ASN A 127 -19.98 4.13 -0.72
CA ASN A 127 -21.17 4.94 -0.94
C ASN A 127 -22.12 4.23 -1.92
N VAL A 128 -22.72 3.11 -1.45
CA VAL A 128 -23.66 2.31 -2.22
C VAL A 128 -24.89 2.03 -1.35
N PRO A 129 -26.11 2.42 -1.79
CA PRO A 129 -27.34 2.13 -1.05
C PRO A 129 -27.61 0.62 -0.95
N LEU A 130 -28.21 0.18 0.13
CA LEU A 130 -28.73 -1.17 0.42
C LEU A 130 -27.66 -2.23 0.62
N ILE A 131 -26.68 -2.35 -0.27
CA ILE A 131 -25.65 -3.40 -0.21
C ILE A 131 -24.28 -2.86 0.22
N GLY A 132 -24.20 -1.58 0.62
CA GLY A 132 -22.93 -0.93 1.00
C GLY A 132 -22.16 -1.70 2.07
N GLY A 133 -22.83 -2.28 3.06
CA GLY A 133 -22.20 -3.08 4.10
C GLY A 133 -21.54 -4.36 3.57
N LYS A 134 -22.17 -5.05 2.63
CA LYS A 134 -21.60 -6.24 1.97
C LYS A 134 -20.40 -5.88 1.10
N ILE A 135 -20.49 -4.76 0.37
CA ILE A 135 -19.39 -4.24 -0.44
C ILE A 135 -18.20 -3.86 0.46
N ALA A 136 -18.45 -3.18 1.57
CA ALA A 136 -17.41 -2.81 2.54
C ALA A 136 -16.69 -4.04 3.11
N ASN A 137 -17.44 -5.10 3.46
CA ASN A 137 -16.83 -6.34 3.96
C ASN A 137 -15.98 -7.04 2.89
N PHE A 138 -16.44 -7.06 1.65
CA PHE A 138 -15.66 -7.59 0.54
C PHE A 138 -14.39 -6.78 0.32
N ALA A 139 -14.49 -5.45 0.24
CA ALA A 139 -13.35 -4.57 0.06
C ALA A 139 -12.34 -4.71 1.20
N LYS A 140 -12.81 -4.86 2.44
CA LYS A 140 -11.93 -5.10 3.60
C LYS A 140 -11.12 -6.38 3.43
N GLY A 141 -11.73 -7.47 3.01
CA GLY A 141 -11.04 -8.75 2.78
C GLY A 141 -10.01 -8.65 1.67
N ASP A 142 -10.33 -7.96 0.59
CA ASP A 142 -9.41 -7.72 -0.53
C ASP A 142 -8.21 -6.86 -0.09
N VAL A 143 -8.46 -5.78 0.65
CA VAL A 143 -7.40 -4.92 1.19
C VAL A 143 -6.49 -5.69 2.15
N GLU A 144 -7.04 -6.52 3.02
CA GLU A 144 -6.24 -7.36 3.92
C GLU A 144 -5.32 -8.30 3.15
N LYS A 145 -5.82 -8.92 2.08
CA LYS A 145 -5.01 -9.79 1.22
C LYS A 145 -3.88 -9.00 0.55
N GLN A 146 -4.20 -7.83 0.00
CA GLN A 146 -3.21 -6.99 -0.66
C GLN A 146 -2.13 -6.50 0.32
N MET A 147 -2.49 -6.17 1.55
CA MET A 147 -1.52 -5.80 2.58
C MET A 147 -0.56 -6.94 2.90
N ARG A 148 -1.06 -8.18 3.03
CA ARG A 148 -0.19 -9.35 3.24
C ARG A 148 0.79 -9.54 2.09
N ASP A 149 0.30 -9.41 0.86
CA ASP A 149 1.13 -9.53 -0.34
C ASP A 149 2.19 -8.41 -0.39
N GLU A 150 1.80 -7.20 -0.04
CA GLU A 150 2.68 -6.04 0.01
C GLU A 150 3.79 -6.21 1.05
N PHE A 151 3.45 -6.69 2.25
CA PHE A 151 4.46 -6.99 3.28
C PHE A 151 5.45 -8.05 2.82
N ALA A 152 4.96 -9.12 2.18
CA ALA A 152 5.81 -10.17 1.63
C ALA A 152 6.74 -9.65 0.52
N CYS A 153 6.26 -8.76 -0.33
CA CYS A 153 7.08 -8.11 -1.35
C CYS A 153 8.20 -7.27 -0.71
N GLY A 154 7.89 -6.56 0.36
CA GLY A 154 8.89 -5.79 1.12
C GLY A 154 9.96 -6.68 1.72
N ASP A 155 9.57 -7.80 2.33
CA ASP A 155 10.52 -8.78 2.87
C ASP A 155 11.46 -9.31 1.78
N THR A 156 10.93 -9.64 0.61
CA THR A 156 11.71 -10.14 -0.52
C THR A 156 12.69 -9.08 -1.04
N TRP A 157 12.21 -7.85 -1.22
CA TRP A 157 13.05 -6.74 -1.67
C TRP A 157 14.24 -6.52 -0.71
N LEU A 158 13.95 -6.46 0.58
CA LEU A 158 14.98 -6.22 1.61
C LEU A 158 16.00 -7.36 1.65
N ALA A 159 15.57 -8.61 1.50
CA ALA A 159 16.47 -9.77 1.44
C ALA A 159 17.40 -9.71 0.22
N GLU A 160 16.91 -9.22 -0.91
CA GLU A 160 17.67 -9.12 -2.16
C GLU A 160 18.59 -7.88 -2.21
N HIS A 161 18.29 -6.84 -1.42
CA HIS A 161 19.00 -5.56 -1.44
C HIS A 161 19.71 -5.24 -0.12
N SER A 162 19.81 -6.21 0.79
CA SER A 162 20.62 -6.07 2.00
C SER A 162 22.10 -6.09 1.65
N ALA A 163 22.80 -5.06 2.04
CA ALA A 163 24.25 -4.97 1.86
C ALA A 163 24.98 -5.88 2.81
#